data_531bd5e10334c319490f32c7b413f2be
#
_entry.id   531bd5e10334c319490f32c7b413f2be
#
_cell.length_a   1.000
_cell.length_b   1.000
_cell.length_c   1.000
_cell.angle_alpha   90.00
_cell.angle_beta   90.00
_cell.angle_gamma   90.00
#
_symmetry.space_group_name_H-M   'P 1'
#
loop_
_entity.id
_entity.type
_entity.pdbx_description
1 polymer ?
#
loop_
_entity_poly.entity_id
_entity_poly.type
_entity_poly.pdbx_seq_one_letter_code
_entity_poly.pdbx_strand_id
1 'polypeptide(L)'
;VQVDTESNALYQQFQSLYAPEKLRTLSDDDLLGYIFLGVNDRSLCNALEFDAQYTQFGSIAGGTAYKYNLFYSRNEETWKTSFGEGGQRSVSQEEALEIGKQIRDALVAGADVIANHETLATVNDYNALLNELNAVIPQYITKMWFLKYYHMMFPHILPNFYNEAWQKHILCNLNIVPSDAQFIRMGQINAFVNECGISNIVFSKIIFDSIGSPKTFYRIGTGDNGIYFGEWRQNNYIAIGWNELGDLSAAYQEDADSKAIITDALKSQWNYDNRLASRKYGEINSFYSAAADTTYAVAMAGQKILAIGLVTGGYFFDEEKEYGHCRPVRWLKVFEEGKTLPFEGEGKLTTFYELKNSENICYLYSLLHGRDETAVSVTVVTVIFAKSFVCK
;
A
#
# COMPACT_ATOMS: atom_id res chain seq x y z
N VAL A 1 -24.92 7.06 -12.52
CA VAL A 1 -25.32 8.45 -12.84
C VAL A 1 -25.45 9.29 -11.57
N GLN A 2 -26.24 8.87 -10.55
CA GLN A 2 -26.42 9.63 -9.30
C GLN A 2 -25.09 9.85 -8.54
N VAL A 3 -24.26 8.84 -8.43
CA VAL A 3 -22.92 8.93 -7.77
C VAL A 3 -22.03 9.97 -8.41
N ASP A 4 -22.02 10.05 -9.75
CA ASP A 4 -21.23 11.06 -10.46
C ASP A 4 -21.74 12.47 -10.20
N THR A 5 -23.07 12.65 -10.15
CA THR A 5 -23.67 13.98 -9.92
C THR A 5 -23.31 14.54 -8.53
N GLU A 6 -23.46 13.72 -7.48
CA GLU A 6 -23.11 14.12 -6.10
C GLU A 6 -21.61 14.36 -5.95
N SER A 7 -20.77 13.49 -6.53
CA SER A 7 -19.33 13.63 -6.49
C SER A 7 -18.85 14.86 -7.26
N ASN A 8 -19.45 15.16 -8.41
CA ASN A 8 -19.11 16.36 -9.18
C ASN A 8 -19.40 17.65 -8.43
N ALA A 9 -20.52 17.71 -7.70
CA ALA A 9 -20.83 18.87 -6.85
C ALA A 9 -19.75 19.10 -5.76
N LEU A 10 -19.27 18.01 -5.14
CA LEU A 10 -18.21 18.08 -4.14
C LEU A 10 -16.84 18.45 -4.74
N TYR A 11 -16.51 17.95 -5.93
CA TYR A 11 -15.31 18.41 -6.65
C TYR A 11 -15.38 19.91 -6.95
N GLN A 12 -16.49 20.40 -7.49
CA GLN A 12 -16.69 21.83 -7.76
C GLN A 12 -16.59 22.67 -6.51
N GLN A 13 -17.17 22.21 -5.39
CA GLN A 13 -17.05 22.89 -4.08
C GLN A 13 -15.59 22.95 -3.64
N PHE A 14 -14.85 21.85 -3.67
CA PHE A 14 -13.43 21.81 -3.31
C PHE A 14 -12.60 22.73 -4.21
N GLN A 15 -12.80 22.66 -5.53
CA GLN A 15 -12.12 23.47 -6.51
C GLN A 15 -12.39 24.97 -6.28
N SER A 16 -13.62 25.37 -5.96
CA SER A 16 -13.95 26.77 -5.66
C SER A 16 -13.21 27.32 -4.43
N LEU A 17 -12.90 26.45 -3.47
CA LEU A 17 -12.18 26.82 -2.24
C LEU A 17 -10.66 26.80 -2.41
N TYR A 18 -10.11 25.79 -3.13
CA TYR A 18 -8.68 25.50 -3.11
C TYR A 18 -8.03 25.49 -4.51
N ALA A 19 -8.64 26.14 -5.52
CA ALA A 19 -8.06 26.26 -6.84
C ALA A 19 -6.65 26.88 -6.82
N PRO A 20 -5.76 26.51 -7.76
CA PRO A 20 -4.41 27.08 -7.85
C PRO A 20 -4.41 28.63 -7.89
N GLU A 21 -5.37 29.23 -8.59
CA GLU A 21 -5.54 30.68 -8.68
C GLU A 21 -5.80 31.31 -7.31
N LYS A 22 -6.60 30.63 -6.47
CA LYS A 22 -6.88 31.08 -5.11
C LYS A 22 -5.65 30.95 -4.22
N LEU A 23 -4.94 29.82 -4.29
CA LEU A 23 -3.72 29.59 -3.52
C LEU A 23 -2.64 30.63 -3.87
N ARG A 24 -2.50 30.96 -5.16
CA ARG A 24 -1.51 31.93 -5.67
C ARG A 24 -1.72 33.34 -5.12
N THR A 25 -2.96 33.71 -4.79
CA THR A 25 -3.31 35.05 -4.33
C THR A 25 -3.38 35.19 -2.79
N LEU A 26 -3.07 34.12 -2.04
CA LEU A 26 -3.06 34.18 -0.58
C LEU A 26 -2.01 35.17 -0.06
N SER A 27 -2.43 36.06 0.83
CA SER A 27 -1.53 36.92 1.58
C SER A 27 -0.66 36.12 2.56
N ASP A 28 0.43 36.70 3.02
CA ASP A 28 1.29 36.06 4.03
C ASP A 28 0.52 35.77 5.33
N ASP A 29 -0.40 36.65 5.70
CA ASP A 29 -1.22 36.50 6.91
C ASP A 29 -2.21 35.33 6.80
N ASP A 30 -2.75 35.07 5.61
CA ASP A 30 -3.75 34.03 5.37
C ASP A 30 -3.15 32.68 5.07
N LEU A 31 -1.96 32.62 4.43
CA LEU A 31 -1.38 31.44 3.82
C LEU A 31 -1.27 30.25 4.77
N LEU A 32 -0.68 30.47 5.94
CA LEU A 32 -0.45 29.40 6.91
C LEU A 32 -1.76 28.81 7.43
N GLY A 33 -2.73 29.66 7.75
CA GLY A 33 -4.04 29.23 8.23
C GLY A 33 -4.91 28.58 7.16
N TYR A 34 -4.73 28.99 5.91
CA TYR A 34 -5.53 28.47 4.79
C TYR A 34 -5.07 27.09 4.31
N ILE A 35 -3.78 26.82 4.34
CA ILE A 35 -3.22 25.58 3.79
C ILE A 35 -2.99 24.53 4.90
N PHE A 36 -2.39 24.91 6.04
CA PHE A 36 -1.78 23.94 6.94
C PHE A 36 -2.64 23.55 8.12
N LEU A 37 -2.40 22.32 8.60
CA LEU A 37 -3.09 21.71 9.73
C LEU A 37 -2.73 22.41 11.06
N GLY A 38 -3.68 22.45 11.96
CA GLY A 38 -3.51 22.90 13.33
C GLY A 38 -3.87 24.37 13.58
N VAL A 39 -3.88 25.23 12.59
CA VAL A 39 -4.29 26.64 12.72
C VAL A 39 -5.80 26.79 12.55
N ASN A 40 -6.35 26.18 11.50
CA ASN A 40 -7.74 26.31 11.11
C ASN A 40 -8.32 24.95 10.70
N ASP A 41 -9.47 24.58 11.21
CA ASP A 41 -10.16 23.34 10.87
C ASP A 41 -10.79 23.37 9.46
N ARG A 42 -10.73 24.51 8.77
CA ARG A 42 -11.10 24.66 7.35
C ARG A 42 -9.88 24.78 6.42
N SER A 43 -8.70 24.45 6.91
CA SER A 43 -7.49 24.47 6.08
C SER A 43 -7.54 23.39 4.99
N LEU A 44 -6.79 23.58 3.91
CA LEU A 44 -6.65 22.60 2.84
C LEU A 44 -6.23 21.22 3.37
N CYS A 45 -5.22 21.16 4.25
CA CYS A 45 -4.77 19.90 4.83
C CYS A 45 -5.86 19.22 5.68
N ASN A 46 -6.67 19.99 6.41
CA ASN A 46 -7.82 19.46 7.14
C ASN A 46 -8.89 18.91 6.18
N ALA A 47 -9.22 19.66 5.11
CA ALA A 47 -10.19 19.24 4.10
C ALA A 47 -9.75 17.93 3.41
N LEU A 48 -8.46 17.77 3.12
CA LEU A 48 -7.95 16.55 2.48
C LEU A 48 -7.96 15.31 3.39
N GLU A 49 -7.82 15.47 4.71
CA GLU A 49 -7.68 14.32 5.61
C GLU A 49 -8.91 14.03 6.46
N PHE A 50 -9.55 15.06 7.01
CA PHE A 50 -10.53 14.92 8.09
C PHE A 50 -11.95 15.34 7.72
N ASP A 51 -12.13 16.14 6.68
CA ASP A 51 -13.47 16.55 6.27
C ASP A 51 -14.25 15.36 5.70
N ALA A 52 -15.33 14.99 6.41
CA ALA A 52 -16.17 13.85 6.06
C ALA A 52 -16.71 13.90 4.62
N GLN A 53 -16.93 15.10 4.06
CA GLN A 53 -17.41 15.27 2.69
C GLN A 53 -16.42 14.74 1.66
N TYR A 54 -15.10 14.84 1.93
CA TYR A 54 -14.03 14.49 0.99
C TYR A 54 -13.36 13.15 1.29
N THR A 55 -13.79 12.42 2.34
CA THR A 55 -13.22 11.09 2.65
C THR A 55 -13.52 10.05 1.59
N GLN A 56 -14.65 10.16 0.91
CA GLN A 56 -15.02 9.25 -0.19
C GLN A 56 -14.07 9.30 -1.40
N PHE A 57 -13.27 10.36 -1.54
CA PHE A 57 -12.28 10.53 -2.60
C PHE A 57 -10.91 9.93 -2.24
N GLY A 58 -10.88 8.90 -1.43
CA GLY A 58 -9.67 8.22 -0.98
C GLY A 58 -9.09 8.81 0.30
N SER A 59 -8.65 7.93 1.19
CA SER A 59 -8.06 8.31 2.45
C SER A 59 -6.55 8.52 2.34
N ILE A 60 -6.07 9.58 2.99
CA ILE A 60 -4.65 9.82 3.29
C ILE A 60 -4.42 9.79 4.80
N ALA A 61 -5.41 9.33 5.57
CA ALA A 61 -5.32 9.23 7.02
C ALA A 61 -4.22 8.25 7.46
N GLY A 62 -3.72 8.48 8.67
CA GLY A 62 -2.64 7.70 9.28
C GLY A 62 -1.29 8.40 9.24
N GLY A 63 -0.36 7.90 10.07
CA GLY A 63 0.93 8.56 10.30
C GLY A 63 0.80 9.86 11.11
N THR A 64 1.86 10.65 11.11
CA THR A 64 1.92 11.92 11.84
C THR A 64 1.65 13.11 10.92
N ALA A 65 1.34 14.28 11.51
CA ALA A 65 1.15 15.54 10.79
C ALA A 65 2.41 15.98 10.01
N TYR A 66 3.57 15.42 10.30
CA TYR A 66 4.81 15.63 9.53
C TYR A 66 4.70 15.23 8.05
N LYS A 67 3.70 14.43 7.67
CA LYS A 67 3.44 14.11 6.25
C LYS A 67 3.11 15.35 5.39
N TYR A 68 2.62 16.42 6.03
CA TYR A 68 2.35 17.71 5.36
C TYR A 68 3.60 18.58 5.23
N ASN A 69 4.71 18.16 5.82
CA ASN A 69 5.98 18.88 5.91
C ASN A 69 5.95 20.15 6.76
N LEU A 70 4.79 20.74 6.99
CA LEU A 70 4.57 21.89 7.86
C LEU A 70 3.20 21.77 8.56
N PHE A 71 3.14 22.01 9.86
CA PHE A 71 1.90 22.07 10.62
C PHE A 71 2.09 22.84 11.95
N TYR A 72 0.99 23.35 12.50
CA TYR A 72 0.99 23.97 13.84
C TYR A 72 0.62 22.95 14.91
N SER A 73 1.49 22.74 15.89
CA SER A 73 1.24 21.90 17.06
C SER A 73 0.46 22.69 18.10
N ARG A 74 -0.83 22.41 18.26
CA ARG A 74 -1.67 23.07 19.29
C ARG A 74 -1.20 22.75 20.72
N ASN A 75 -0.62 21.55 20.94
CA ASN A 75 -0.15 21.15 22.27
C ASN A 75 1.15 21.85 22.67
N GLU A 76 2.00 22.18 21.72
CA GLU A 76 3.29 22.83 21.96
C GLU A 76 3.28 24.31 21.53
N GLU A 77 2.15 24.78 21.02
CA GLU A 77 1.91 26.15 20.57
C GLU A 77 3.02 26.66 19.63
N THR A 78 3.49 25.78 18.73
CA THR A 78 4.59 26.09 17.82
C THR A 78 4.41 25.45 16.45
N TRP A 79 5.03 26.06 15.43
CA TRP A 79 5.16 25.47 14.11
C TRP A 79 6.19 24.35 14.12
N LYS A 80 5.89 23.28 13.39
CA LYS A 80 6.78 22.13 13.20
C LYS A 80 6.94 21.78 11.74
N THR A 81 8.16 21.37 11.40
CA THR A 81 8.50 20.94 10.03
C THR A 81 9.29 19.63 10.02
N SER A 82 9.27 18.93 8.88
CA SER A 82 10.17 17.84 8.55
C SER A 82 11.20 18.22 7.48
N PHE A 83 11.23 19.50 7.07
CA PHE A 83 12.20 20.02 6.10
C PHE A 83 13.49 20.52 6.74
N GLY A 84 14.60 20.43 5.97
CA GLY A 84 15.90 20.97 6.31
C GLY A 84 16.75 20.02 7.15
N GLU A 85 17.93 20.50 7.52
CA GLU A 85 18.85 19.76 8.35
C GLU A 85 18.27 19.53 9.75
N GLY A 86 18.47 18.33 10.29
CA GLY A 86 17.93 17.92 11.60
C GLY A 86 16.56 17.28 11.57
N GLY A 87 15.87 17.18 10.41
CA GLY A 87 14.61 16.47 10.27
C GLY A 87 13.44 17.13 11.01
N GLN A 88 12.74 16.37 11.85
CA GLN A 88 11.56 16.86 12.59
C GLN A 88 11.94 17.84 13.70
N ARG A 89 11.54 19.11 13.56
CA ARG A 89 11.90 20.19 14.49
C ARG A 89 10.83 21.27 14.58
N SER A 90 10.90 22.09 15.63
CA SER A 90 10.13 23.33 15.74
C SER A 90 10.79 24.45 14.93
N VAL A 91 9.98 25.39 14.44
CA VAL A 91 10.41 26.53 13.65
C VAL A 91 9.71 27.82 14.08
N SER A 92 10.28 28.98 13.81
CA SER A 92 9.64 30.26 14.00
C SER A 92 8.48 30.46 13.02
N GLN A 93 7.64 31.45 13.27
CA GLN A 93 6.54 31.79 12.36
C GLN A 93 7.06 32.30 11.00
N GLU A 94 8.16 33.04 11.01
CA GLU A 94 8.80 33.55 9.79
C GLU A 94 9.34 32.40 8.95
N GLU A 95 10.03 31.43 9.56
CA GLU A 95 10.51 30.23 8.88
C GLU A 95 9.36 29.37 8.38
N ALA A 96 8.29 29.22 9.18
CA ALA A 96 7.08 28.49 8.77
C ALA A 96 6.43 29.14 7.53
N LEU A 97 6.40 30.48 7.47
CA LEU A 97 5.88 31.24 6.33
C LEU A 97 6.70 30.96 5.05
N GLU A 98 8.02 30.98 5.15
CA GLU A 98 8.88 30.69 4.00
C GLU A 98 8.73 29.25 3.49
N ILE A 99 8.66 28.28 4.41
CA ILE A 99 8.36 26.87 4.06
C ILE A 99 6.94 26.78 3.45
N GLY A 100 5.98 27.47 4.04
CA GLY A 100 4.60 27.51 3.55
C GLY A 100 4.48 28.04 2.13
N LYS A 101 5.22 29.09 1.78
CA LYS A 101 5.30 29.63 0.41
C LYS A 101 5.86 28.62 -0.57
N GLN A 102 6.97 27.95 -0.21
CA GLN A 102 7.56 26.92 -1.05
C GLN A 102 6.57 25.77 -1.34
N ILE A 103 5.84 25.33 -0.33
CA ILE A 103 4.84 24.25 -0.49
C ILE A 103 3.65 24.72 -1.33
N ARG A 104 3.13 25.92 -1.10
CA ARG A 104 2.07 26.52 -1.91
C ARG A 104 2.49 26.63 -3.38
N ASP A 105 3.69 27.14 -3.63
CA ASP A 105 4.20 27.33 -4.97
C ASP A 105 4.39 25.99 -5.70
N ALA A 106 4.80 24.94 -4.97
CA ALA A 106 4.85 23.59 -5.50
C ALA A 106 3.46 23.01 -5.84
N LEU A 107 2.45 23.23 -4.97
CA LEU A 107 1.06 22.82 -5.28
C LEU A 107 0.56 23.48 -6.55
N VAL A 108 0.79 24.80 -6.68
CA VAL A 108 0.38 25.58 -7.84
C VAL A 108 1.12 25.13 -9.09
N ALA A 109 2.46 25.01 -9.04
CA ALA A 109 3.28 24.63 -10.18
C ALA A 109 2.91 23.24 -10.73
N GLY A 110 2.70 22.27 -9.84
CA GLY A 110 2.27 20.95 -10.26
C GLY A 110 0.84 20.93 -10.84
N ALA A 111 -0.07 21.74 -10.31
CA ALA A 111 -1.41 21.90 -10.86
C ALA A 111 -1.39 22.56 -12.26
N ASP A 112 -0.55 23.58 -12.47
CA ASP A 112 -0.38 24.22 -13.77
C ASP A 112 0.14 23.22 -14.83
N VAL A 113 1.09 22.36 -14.46
CA VAL A 113 1.58 21.30 -15.35
C VAL A 113 0.45 20.34 -15.72
N ILE A 114 -0.32 19.85 -14.73
CA ILE A 114 -1.43 18.91 -15.00
C ILE A 114 -2.53 19.55 -15.84
N ALA A 115 -2.83 20.84 -15.62
CA ALA A 115 -3.86 21.57 -16.35
C ALA A 115 -3.57 21.71 -17.86
N ASN A 116 -2.30 21.58 -18.29
CA ASN A 116 -1.93 21.57 -19.70
C ASN A 116 -2.31 20.27 -20.42
N HIS A 117 -2.74 19.26 -19.70
CA HIS A 117 -3.16 17.96 -20.24
C HIS A 117 -4.68 17.83 -20.14
N GLU A 118 -5.40 17.83 -21.26
CA GLU A 118 -6.85 17.65 -21.28
C GLU A 118 -7.26 16.20 -20.99
N THR A 119 -6.50 15.25 -21.56
CA THR A 119 -6.74 13.81 -21.40
C THR A 119 -5.41 13.04 -21.42
N LEU A 120 -5.32 12.01 -20.58
CA LEU A 120 -4.22 11.06 -20.57
C LEU A 120 -4.80 9.67 -20.81
N ALA A 121 -4.54 9.11 -21.99
CA ALA A 121 -5.13 7.84 -22.41
C ALA A 121 -4.23 6.64 -22.13
N THR A 122 -2.92 6.82 -22.18
CA THR A 122 -1.94 5.73 -22.12
C THR A 122 -0.94 5.90 -20.99
N VAL A 123 -0.30 4.80 -20.60
CA VAL A 123 0.79 4.82 -19.61
C VAL A 123 1.95 5.72 -20.07
N ASN A 124 2.18 5.83 -21.38
CA ASN A 124 3.23 6.71 -21.92
C ASN A 124 2.91 8.19 -21.67
N ASP A 125 1.65 8.58 -21.73
CA ASP A 125 1.24 9.96 -21.40
C ASP A 125 1.55 10.27 -19.92
N TYR A 126 1.34 9.30 -19.02
CA TYR A 126 1.70 9.43 -17.61
C TYR A 126 3.21 9.46 -17.37
N ASN A 127 4.01 8.77 -18.17
CA ASN A 127 5.48 8.90 -18.11
C ASN A 127 5.93 10.29 -18.53
N ALA A 128 5.33 10.87 -19.56
CA ALA A 128 5.61 12.23 -19.99
C ALA A 128 5.23 13.24 -18.88
N LEU A 129 4.00 13.16 -18.37
CA LEU A 129 3.53 14.00 -17.27
C LEU A 129 4.40 13.85 -16.00
N LEU A 130 4.83 12.63 -15.65
CA LEU A 130 5.73 12.42 -14.51
C LEU A 130 7.07 13.13 -14.69
N ASN A 131 7.64 13.13 -15.90
CA ASN A 131 8.88 13.84 -16.20
C ASN A 131 8.69 15.36 -16.06
N GLU A 132 7.59 15.91 -16.53
CA GLU A 132 7.26 17.34 -16.38
C GLU A 132 7.08 17.72 -14.90
N LEU A 133 6.35 16.91 -14.14
CA LEU A 133 6.16 17.13 -12.70
C LEU A 133 7.48 16.99 -11.91
N ASN A 134 8.35 16.05 -12.26
CA ASN A 134 9.67 15.93 -11.64
C ASN A 134 10.57 17.13 -11.95
N ALA A 135 10.37 17.84 -13.05
CA ALA A 135 11.12 19.06 -13.35
C ALA A 135 10.73 20.23 -12.43
N VAL A 136 9.49 20.27 -11.93
CA VAL A 136 8.97 21.40 -11.14
C VAL A 136 8.76 21.07 -9.65
N ILE A 137 8.39 19.83 -9.31
CA ILE A 137 8.05 19.41 -7.92
C ILE A 137 8.67 18.06 -7.52
N PRO A 138 9.97 17.78 -7.76
CA PRO A 138 10.56 16.44 -7.61
C PRO A 138 10.39 15.85 -6.19
N GLN A 139 10.41 16.68 -5.18
CA GLN A 139 10.31 16.24 -3.78
C GLN A 139 8.86 16.03 -3.29
N TYR A 140 7.85 16.39 -4.09
CA TYR A 140 6.44 16.36 -3.68
C TYR A 140 5.60 15.32 -4.43
N ILE A 141 6.05 14.87 -5.61
CA ILE A 141 5.25 13.99 -6.51
C ILE A 141 4.88 12.64 -5.88
N THR A 142 5.60 12.20 -4.85
CA THR A 142 5.30 10.97 -4.09
C THR A 142 4.50 11.23 -2.81
N LYS A 143 4.20 12.48 -2.47
CA LYS A 143 3.45 12.81 -1.26
C LYS A 143 1.96 12.57 -1.48
N MET A 144 1.37 11.68 -0.69
CA MET A 144 -0.05 11.29 -0.85
C MET A 144 -1.02 12.47 -0.80
N TRP A 145 -0.75 13.50 0.03
CA TRP A 145 -1.64 14.65 0.12
C TRP A 145 -1.55 15.58 -1.10
N PHE A 146 -0.37 15.67 -1.77
CA PHE A 146 -0.24 16.32 -3.07
C PHE A 146 -1.04 15.56 -4.13
N LEU A 147 -0.90 14.23 -4.18
CA LEU A 147 -1.64 13.40 -5.12
C LEU A 147 -3.15 13.50 -4.90
N LYS A 148 -3.61 13.57 -3.64
CA LYS A 148 -5.03 13.78 -3.34
C LYS A 148 -5.50 15.19 -3.75
N TYR A 149 -4.70 16.23 -3.50
CA TYR A 149 -4.99 17.57 -3.98
C TYR A 149 -5.15 17.59 -5.50
N TYR A 150 -4.21 17.01 -6.24
CA TYR A 150 -4.30 16.94 -7.70
C TYR A 150 -5.47 16.08 -8.19
N HIS A 151 -5.79 15.00 -7.53
CA HIS A 151 -7.03 14.27 -7.85
C HIS A 151 -8.27 15.15 -7.66
N MET A 152 -8.37 15.90 -6.57
CA MET A 152 -9.51 16.78 -6.30
C MET A 152 -9.62 17.92 -7.33
N MET A 153 -8.49 18.38 -7.88
CA MET A 153 -8.47 19.37 -8.97
C MET A 153 -8.77 18.73 -10.34
N PHE A 154 -8.24 17.54 -10.62
CA PHE A 154 -8.25 16.88 -11.92
C PHE A 154 -8.74 15.41 -11.80
N PRO A 155 -10.00 15.18 -11.37
CA PRO A 155 -10.49 13.83 -11.07
C PRO A 155 -10.58 12.89 -12.28
N HIS A 156 -10.56 13.44 -13.50
CA HIS A 156 -10.54 12.68 -14.75
C HIS A 156 -9.13 12.26 -15.18
N ILE A 157 -8.08 12.90 -14.63
CA ILE A 157 -6.68 12.58 -14.93
C ILE A 157 -6.09 11.64 -13.88
N LEU A 158 -6.35 11.89 -12.60
CA LEU A 158 -5.75 11.12 -11.52
C LEU A 158 -6.82 10.32 -10.75
N PRO A 159 -6.63 9.01 -10.52
CA PRO A 159 -7.54 8.21 -9.70
C PRO A 159 -7.33 8.50 -8.21
N ASN A 160 -8.34 8.15 -7.40
CA ASN A 160 -8.36 8.37 -5.96
C ASN A 160 -7.67 7.25 -5.12
N PHE A 161 -6.64 6.62 -5.69
CA PHE A 161 -5.86 5.57 -5.04
C PHE A 161 -4.44 6.05 -4.79
N TYR A 162 -4.14 6.51 -3.57
CA TYR A 162 -2.84 7.12 -3.22
C TYR A 162 -1.90 6.15 -2.52
N ASN A 163 -2.42 5.06 -1.95
CA ASN A 163 -1.65 4.07 -1.21
C ASN A 163 -1.10 2.98 -2.14
N GLU A 164 0.19 2.68 -2.01
CA GLU A 164 0.88 1.69 -2.84
C GLU A 164 0.27 0.29 -2.77
N ALA A 165 -0.10 -0.17 -1.56
CA ALA A 165 -0.67 -1.50 -1.39
C ALA A 165 -2.00 -1.64 -2.14
N TRP A 166 -2.86 -0.61 -2.10
CA TRP A 166 -4.10 -0.58 -2.86
C TRP A 166 -3.87 -0.53 -4.37
N GLN A 167 -2.92 0.30 -4.84
CA GLN A 167 -2.59 0.37 -6.27
C GLN A 167 -2.13 -0.98 -6.80
N LYS A 168 -1.20 -1.63 -6.12
CA LYS A 168 -0.70 -2.97 -6.50
C LYS A 168 -1.81 -4.01 -6.44
N HIS A 169 -2.62 -4.00 -5.38
CA HIS A 169 -3.74 -4.92 -5.23
C HIS A 169 -4.76 -4.80 -6.37
N ILE A 170 -5.15 -3.57 -6.71
CA ILE A 170 -6.07 -3.31 -7.83
C ILE A 170 -5.48 -3.83 -9.14
N LEU A 171 -4.26 -3.38 -9.49
CA LEU A 171 -3.63 -3.72 -10.76
C LEU A 171 -3.43 -5.23 -10.93
N CYS A 172 -2.96 -5.92 -9.89
CA CYS A 172 -2.80 -7.38 -9.94
C CYS A 172 -4.16 -8.11 -10.05
N ASN A 173 -5.22 -7.61 -9.41
CA ASN A 173 -6.57 -8.15 -9.62
C ASN A 173 -7.09 -7.92 -11.04
N LEU A 174 -6.64 -6.85 -11.69
CA LEU A 174 -6.93 -6.57 -13.11
C LEU A 174 -5.99 -7.32 -14.09
N ASN A 175 -5.06 -8.10 -13.58
CA ASN A 175 -4.00 -8.77 -14.35
C ASN A 175 -3.07 -7.78 -15.09
N ILE A 176 -2.83 -6.64 -14.49
CA ILE A 176 -1.89 -5.61 -14.94
C ILE A 176 -0.69 -5.62 -14.01
N VAL A 177 0.51 -5.84 -14.55
CA VAL A 177 1.74 -5.80 -13.74
C VAL A 177 1.98 -4.36 -13.27
N PRO A 178 2.01 -4.11 -11.95
CA PRO A 178 2.20 -2.76 -11.41
C PRO A 178 3.60 -2.21 -11.71
N SER A 179 3.67 -0.99 -12.17
CA SER A 179 4.93 -0.24 -12.28
C SER A 179 5.55 0.00 -10.88
N ASP A 180 6.87 0.14 -10.83
CA ASP A 180 7.56 0.52 -9.58
C ASP A 180 7.24 1.96 -9.15
N ALA A 181 6.99 2.86 -10.10
CA ALA A 181 6.67 4.25 -9.80
C ALA A 181 5.19 4.41 -9.41
N GLN A 182 4.95 4.99 -8.22
CA GLN A 182 3.61 5.23 -7.68
C GLN A 182 2.71 6.02 -8.64
N PHE A 183 3.23 7.07 -9.24
CA PHE A 183 2.48 7.91 -10.18
C PHE A 183 2.09 7.14 -11.44
N ILE A 184 2.97 6.28 -11.94
CA ILE A 184 2.69 5.44 -13.12
C ILE A 184 1.63 4.40 -12.80
N ARG A 185 1.61 3.82 -11.59
CA ARG A 185 0.50 2.94 -11.17
C ARG A 185 -0.86 3.65 -11.18
N MET A 186 -0.91 4.94 -10.78
CA MET A 186 -2.13 5.74 -10.94
C MET A 186 -2.53 5.86 -12.42
N GLY A 187 -1.56 6.07 -13.29
CA GLY A 187 -1.78 6.10 -14.74
C GLY A 187 -2.30 4.78 -15.30
N GLN A 188 -1.74 3.64 -14.86
CA GLN A 188 -2.22 2.31 -15.25
C GLN A 188 -3.69 2.10 -14.83
N ILE A 189 -4.06 2.52 -13.62
CA ILE A 189 -5.45 2.43 -13.14
C ILE A 189 -6.35 3.35 -13.98
N ASN A 190 -5.96 4.60 -14.22
CA ASN A 190 -6.78 5.54 -14.97
C ASN A 190 -6.96 5.14 -16.44
N ALA A 191 -5.93 4.60 -17.08
CA ALA A 191 -6.03 4.05 -18.43
C ALA A 191 -7.10 2.93 -18.50
N PHE A 192 -7.08 2.01 -17.54
CA PHE A 192 -8.10 0.95 -17.43
C PHE A 192 -9.51 1.53 -17.20
N VAL A 193 -9.64 2.52 -16.31
CA VAL A 193 -10.93 3.19 -16.02
C VAL A 193 -11.50 3.87 -17.26
N ASN A 194 -10.63 4.52 -18.05
CA ASN A 194 -11.00 5.15 -19.32
C ASN A 194 -11.47 4.13 -20.36
N GLU A 195 -10.80 2.97 -20.46
CA GLU A 195 -11.27 1.86 -21.34
C GLU A 195 -12.64 1.35 -20.92
N CYS A 196 -12.96 1.37 -19.63
CA CYS A 196 -14.29 0.97 -19.12
C CYS A 196 -15.37 2.04 -19.36
N GLY A 197 -15.01 3.26 -19.74
CA GLY A 197 -15.96 4.36 -19.97
C GLY A 197 -16.70 4.82 -18.70
N ILE A 198 -16.07 4.71 -17.53
CA ILE A 198 -16.64 5.13 -16.24
C ILE A 198 -15.73 6.15 -15.55
N SER A 199 -16.24 6.84 -14.53
CA SER A 199 -15.41 7.75 -13.74
C SER A 199 -14.59 7.01 -12.67
N ASN A 200 -13.50 7.64 -12.22
CA ASN A 200 -12.64 7.11 -11.16
C ASN A 200 -13.41 6.84 -9.86
N ILE A 201 -14.39 7.68 -9.53
CA ILE A 201 -15.19 7.50 -8.30
C ILE A 201 -16.17 6.34 -8.41
N VAL A 202 -16.76 6.11 -9.57
CA VAL A 202 -17.60 4.93 -9.83
C VAL A 202 -16.74 3.67 -9.78
N PHE A 203 -15.58 3.69 -10.43
CA PHE A 203 -14.65 2.57 -10.38
C PHE A 203 -14.23 2.23 -8.95
N SER A 204 -13.87 3.24 -8.13
CA SER A 204 -13.44 2.99 -6.75
C SER A 204 -14.51 2.30 -5.91
N LYS A 205 -15.78 2.69 -6.04
CA LYS A 205 -16.89 2.02 -5.33
C LYS A 205 -17.04 0.56 -5.76
N ILE A 206 -16.99 0.30 -7.06
CA ILE A 206 -17.10 -1.07 -7.60
C ILE A 206 -15.91 -1.93 -7.14
N ILE A 207 -14.70 -1.43 -7.23
CA ILE A 207 -13.50 -2.23 -6.98
C ILE A 207 -13.35 -2.60 -5.50
N PHE A 208 -13.64 -1.70 -4.57
CA PHE A 208 -13.59 -2.00 -3.14
C PHE A 208 -14.53 -3.14 -2.75
N ASP A 209 -15.76 -3.12 -3.26
CA ASP A 209 -16.74 -4.17 -2.99
C ASP A 209 -16.35 -5.52 -3.64
N SER A 210 -15.62 -5.47 -4.76
CA SER A 210 -15.33 -6.67 -5.57
C SER A 210 -14.09 -7.43 -5.14
N ILE A 211 -13.02 -6.75 -4.73
CA ILE A 211 -11.72 -7.38 -4.47
C ILE A 211 -11.32 -7.41 -2.99
N GLY A 212 -12.05 -6.70 -2.13
CA GLY A 212 -11.73 -6.60 -0.70
C GLY A 212 -10.39 -5.89 -0.43
N SER A 213 -9.89 -6.01 0.80
CA SER A 213 -8.65 -5.35 1.24
C SER A 213 -7.39 -5.94 0.59
N PRO A 214 -6.33 -5.15 0.44
CA PRO A 214 -5.02 -5.61 -0.02
C PRO A 214 -4.52 -6.82 0.77
N LYS A 215 -3.87 -7.74 0.06
CA LYS A 215 -3.29 -8.96 0.62
C LYS A 215 -1.78 -8.93 0.52
N THR A 216 -1.12 -9.58 1.48
CA THR A 216 0.33 -9.76 1.51
C THR A 216 0.65 -11.22 1.22
N PHE A 217 1.59 -11.47 0.33
CA PHE A 217 2.03 -12.83 -0.01
C PHE A 217 3.35 -13.14 0.68
N TYR A 218 3.39 -14.21 1.43
CA TYR A 218 4.61 -14.72 2.06
C TYR A 218 4.97 -16.09 1.48
N ARG A 219 6.16 -16.20 0.95
CA ARG A 219 6.77 -17.49 0.69
C ARG A 219 7.03 -18.21 2.02
N ILE A 220 6.68 -19.49 2.08
CA ILE A 220 7.08 -20.40 3.16
C ILE A 220 7.76 -21.63 2.59
N GLY A 221 8.95 -21.95 3.09
CA GLY A 221 9.69 -23.15 2.71
C GLY A 221 9.07 -24.41 3.34
N THR A 222 8.85 -25.43 2.53
CA THR A 222 8.22 -26.70 2.94
C THR A 222 9.22 -27.83 3.18
N GLY A 223 10.47 -27.49 3.46
CA GLY A 223 11.59 -28.43 3.57
C GLY A 223 12.11 -28.92 2.21
N ASP A 224 13.11 -29.80 2.25
CA ASP A 224 13.72 -30.34 1.06
C ASP A 224 12.69 -31.15 0.25
N ASN A 225 12.54 -30.78 -1.03
CA ASN A 225 11.55 -31.39 -1.92
C ASN A 225 10.09 -31.34 -1.43
N GLY A 226 9.77 -30.46 -0.49
CA GLY A 226 8.40 -30.31 0.01
C GLY A 226 7.97 -31.34 1.03
N ILE A 227 8.90 -31.94 1.76
CA ILE A 227 8.68 -33.09 2.66
C ILE A 227 7.58 -32.80 3.71
N TYR A 228 7.46 -31.56 4.20
CA TYR A 228 6.47 -31.19 5.20
C TYR A 228 5.10 -30.83 4.64
N PHE A 229 5.01 -30.56 3.33
CA PHE A 229 3.78 -30.03 2.75
C PHE A 229 2.60 -31.02 2.87
N GLY A 230 2.84 -32.32 2.77
CA GLY A 230 1.79 -33.35 2.90
C GLY A 230 1.04 -33.25 4.23
N GLU A 231 1.78 -33.18 5.34
CA GLU A 231 1.23 -33.02 6.66
C GLU A 231 0.53 -31.66 6.84
N TRP A 232 1.17 -30.56 6.39
CA TRP A 232 0.59 -29.21 6.48
C TRP A 232 -0.74 -29.11 5.71
N ARG A 233 -0.79 -29.72 4.52
CA ARG A 233 -2.02 -29.77 3.70
C ARG A 233 -3.14 -30.51 4.41
N GLN A 234 -2.84 -31.66 4.98
CA GLN A 234 -3.83 -32.52 5.66
C GLN A 234 -4.40 -31.87 6.92
N ASN A 235 -3.56 -31.15 7.67
CA ASN A 235 -3.93 -30.58 8.96
C ASN A 235 -4.21 -29.07 8.92
N ASN A 236 -4.20 -28.44 7.73
CA ASN A 236 -4.53 -27.04 7.52
C ASN A 236 -3.68 -26.05 8.35
N TYR A 237 -2.37 -26.22 8.36
CA TYR A 237 -1.43 -25.30 8.98
C TYR A 237 -0.18 -25.07 8.12
N ILE A 238 0.61 -24.07 8.48
CA ILE A 238 1.99 -23.86 8.05
C ILE A 238 2.87 -23.73 9.28
N ALA A 239 4.15 -24.09 9.16
CA ALA A 239 5.05 -24.06 10.30
C ALA A 239 6.47 -23.59 9.95
N ILE A 240 7.18 -23.11 10.97
CA ILE A 240 8.62 -22.85 10.93
C ILE A 240 9.33 -23.59 12.05
N GLY A 241 10.62 -23.84 11.87
CA GLY A 241 11.48 -24.48 12.85
C GLY A 241 11.86 -23.57 14.02
N TRP A 242 13.02 -23.81 14.61
CA TRP A 242 13.54 -23.17 15.84
C TRP A 242 12.75 -23.56 17.10
N ASN A 243 12.32 -24.80 17.20
CA ASN A 243 11.53 -25.33 18.33
C ASN A 243 12.17 -25.07 19.70
N GLU A 244 13.51 -25.02 19.74
CA GLU A 244 14.28 -24.76 20.97
C GLU A 244 14.04 -23.36 21.53
N LEU A 245 13.47 -22.43 20.76
CA LEU A 245 13.00 -21.14 21.29
C LEU A 245 11.79 -21.29 22.22
N GLY A 246 11.09 -22.45 22.18
CA GLY A 246 9.84 -22.66 22.90
C GLY A 246 8.71 -21.78 22.38
N ASP A 247 7.65 -21.66 23.16
CA ASP A 247 6.51 -20.81 22.79
C ASP A 247 6.90 -19.33 22.74
N LEU A 248 6.84 -18.76 21.55
CA LEU A 248 7.19 -17.35 21.30
C LEU A 248 6.23 -16.36 21.96
N SER A 249 5.04 -16.77 22.37
CA SER A 249 4.04 -15.88 22.98
C SER A 249 4.60 -15.13 24.20
N ALA A 250 5.52 -15.75 24.93
CA ALA A 250 6.19 -15.10 26.07
C ALA A 250 7.09 -13.91 25.64
N ALA A 251 7.72 -13.99 24.45
CA ALA A 251 8.57 -12.93 23.95
C ALA A 251 7.80 -11.75 23.34
N TYR A 252 6.50 -11.92 23.06
CA TYR A 252 5.62 -10.91 22.45
C TYR A 252 4.57 -10.35 23.44
N GLN A 253 4.80 -10.48 24.72
CA GLN A 253 3.96 -9.81 25.71
C GLN A 253 4.18 -8.31 25.74
N GLU A 254 3.21 -7.56 26.29
CA GLU A 254 3.31 -6.12 26.48
C GLU A 254 4.59 -5.79 27.30
N ASP A 255 5.32 -4.78 26.87
CA ASP A 255 6.61 -4.36 27.44
C ASP A 255 7.83 -5.29 27.21
N ALA A 256 7.69 -6.42 26.50
CA ALA A 256 8.84 -7.29 26.18
C ALA A 256 9.58 -6.82 24.92
N ASP A 257 10.91 -6.75 24.99
CA ASP A 257 11.76 -6.57 23.80
C ASP A 257 11.94 -7.91 23.07
N SER A 258 10.95 -8.28 22.25
CA SER A 258 10.96 -9.51 21.48
C SER A 258 12.21 -9.66 20.62
N LYS A 259 12.73 -8.55 20.11
CA LYS A 259 13.94 -8.57 19.27
C LYS A 259 15.17 -8.95 20.08
N ALA A 260 15.38 -8.33 21.23
CA ALA A 260 16.49 -8.70 22.11
C ALA A 260 16.38 -10.14 22.56
N ILE A 261 15.23 -10.56 23.10
CA ILE A 261 15.00 -11.92 23.61
C ILE A 261 15.30 -12.98 22.55
N ILE A 262 14.70 -12.86 21.37
CA ILE A 262 14.83 -13.86 20.31
C ILE A 262 16.24 -13.84 19.67
N THR A 263 16.82 -12.66 19.43
CA THR A 263 18.19 -12.60 18.86
C THR A 263 19.22 -13.15 19.79
N ASP A 264 19.13 -12.96 21.11
CA ASP A 264 20.07 -13.50 22.07
C ASP A 264 19.93 -15.02 22.20
N ALA A 265 18.70 -15.55 22.16
CA ALA A 265 18.45 -16.99 22.09
C ALA A 265 19.04 -17.60 20.81
N LEU A 266 18.86 -16.98 19.65
CA LEU A 266 19.43 -17.43 18.36
C LEU A 266 20.98 -17.44 18.38
N LYS A 267 21.61 -16.47 19.00
CA LYS A 267 23.07 -16.44 19.16
C LYS A 267 23.55 -17.55 20.08
N SER A 268 22.89 -17.75 21.22
CA SER A 268 23.31 -18.71 22.23
C SER A 268 23.08 -20.17 21.81
N GLN A 269 21.98 -20.47 21.13
CA GLN A 269 21.58 -21.84 20.79
C GLN A 269 22.14 -22.30 19.44
N TRP A 270 22.20 -21.39 18.43
CA TRP A 270 22.66 -21.74 17.07
C TRP A 270 24.00 -21.09 16.69
N ASN A 271 24.64 -20.37 17.63
CA ASN A 271 25.91 -19.65 17.39
C ASN A 271 25.83 -18.69 16.19
N TYR A 272 24.68 -18.06 15.98
CA TYR A 272 24.52 -17.07 14.93
C TYR A 272 25.26 -15.76 15.28
N ASP A 273 25.88 -15.14 14.28
CA ASP A 273 26.39 -13.79 14.43
C ASP A 273 25.24 -12.77 14.51
N ASN A 274 25.56 -11.52 14.86
CA ASN A 274 24.57 -10.45 15.01
C ASN A 274 23.73 -10.22 13.75
N ARG A 275 24.34 -10.34 12.57
CA ARG A 275 23.67 -10.10 11.29
C ARG A 275 22.69 -11.24 10.96
N LEU A 276 23.13 -12.48 11.15
CA LEU A 276 22.31 -13.66 10.89
C LEU A 276 21.16 -13.76 11.90
N ALA A 277 21.43 -13.55 13.20
CA ALA A 277 20.41 -13.55 14.24
C ALA A 277 19.34 -12.47 13.98
N SER A 278 19.73 -11.25 13.62
CA SER A 278 18.79 -10.20 13.27
C SER A 278 17.94 -10.53 12.03
N ARG A 279 18.53 -11.17 11.00
CA ARG A 279 17.81 -11.61 9.82
C ARG A 279 16.79 -12.71 10.17
N LYS A 280 17.21 -13.70 10.96
CA LYS A 280 16.33 -14.81 11.38
C LYS A 280 15.22 -14.34 12.32
N TYR A 281 15.52 -13.40 13.21
CA TYR A 281 14.47 -12.71 13.95
C TYR A 281 13.44 -12.09 13.02
N GLY A 282 13.86 -11.41 11.95
CA GLY A 282 12.93 -10.83 10.96
C GLY A 282 11.99 -11.86 10.33
N GLU A 283 12.50 -13.06 9.99
CA GLU A 283 11.70 -14.17 9.46
C GLU A 283 10.68 -14.70 10.52
N ILE A 284 11.14 -14.93 11.75
CA ILE A 284 10.33 -15.39 12.88
C ILE A 284 9.26 -14.35 13.25
N ASN A 285 9.65 -13.08 13.35
CA ASN A 285 8.73 -11.98 13.66
C ASN A 285 7.64 -11.83 12.61
N SER A 286 8.01 -11.89 11.32
CA SER A 286 7.03 -11.84 10.23
C SER A 286 6.04 -13.00 10.29
N PHE A 287 6.52 -14.20 10.64
CA PHE A 287 5.66 -15.37 10.81
C PHE A 287 4.71 -15.23 12.01
N TYR A 288 5.25 -14.82 13.16
CA TYR A 288 4.46 -14.60 14.37
C TYR A 288 3.37 -13.53 14.16
N SER A 289 3.74 -12.42 13.51
CA SER A 289 2.87 -11.25 13.31
C SER A 289 1.99 -11.32 12.08
N ALA A 290 2.07 -12.39 11.26
CA ALA A 290 1.29 -12.51 10.04
C ALA A 290 -0.22 -12.36 10.32
N ALA A 291 -0.86 -11.35 9.72
CA ALA A 291 -2.25 -11.04 10.01
C ALA A 291 -3.20 -12.06 9.38
N ALA A 292 -4.15 -12.56 10.15
CA ALA A 292 -5.21 -13.41 9.64
C ALA A 292 -6.06 -12.68 8.59
N ASP A 293 -6.64 -13.42 7.67
CA ASP A 293 -7.53 -12.97 6.60
C ASP A 293 -6.93 -11.99 5.57
N THR A 294 -5.68 -11.54 5.79
CA THR A 294 -4.96 -10.66 4.85
C THR A 294 -3.62 -11.22 4.37
N THR A 295 -3.09 -12.27 5.02
CA THR A 295 -1.83 -12.92 4.64
C THR A 295 -2.08 -14.18 3.84
N TYR A 296 -1.52 -14.24 2.63
CA TYR A 296 -1.42 -15.45 1.84
C TYR A 296 -0.07 -16.14 2.06
N ALA A 297 -0.11 -17.41 2.43
CA ALA A 297 1.06 -18.27 2.51
C ALA A 297 1.24 -19.03 1.18
N VAL A 298 2.38 -18.83 0.53
CA VAL A 298 2.78 -19.52 -0.69
C VAL A 298 3.74 -20.63 -0.29
N ALA A 299 3.22 -21.87 -0.17
CA ALA A 299 4.02 -23.04 0.19
C ALA A 299 4.91 -23.44 -0.98
N MET A 300 6.24 -23.45 -0.76
CA MET A 300 7.21 -23.67 -1.82
C MET A 300 8.26 -24.73 -1.47
N ALA A 301 8.50 -25.65 -2.41
CA ALA A 301 9.64 -26.55 -2.40
C ALA A 301 10.72 -25.98 -3.33
N GLY A 302 11.78 -25.40 -2.78
CA GLY A 302 12.74 -24.64 -3.57
C GLY A 302 12.09 -23.47 -4.29
N GLN A 303 12.00 -23.51 -5.61
CA GLN A 303 11.32 -22.51 -6.46
C GLN A 303 9.93 -22.94 -6.93
N LYS A 304 9.48 -24.14 -6.56
CA LYS A 304 8.19 -24.69 -6.94
C LYS A 304 7.11 -24.29 -5.95
N ILE A 305 6.06 -23.65 -6.42
CA ILE A 305 4.84 -23.36 -5.66
C ILE A 305 4.03 -24.67 -5.58
N LEU A 306 3.79 -25.16 -4.38
CA LEU A 306 2.94 -26.33 -4.14
C LEU A 306 1.50 -25.93 -3.83
N ALA A 307 1.31 -24.82 -3.14
CA ALA A 307 -0.03 -24.35 -2.78
C ALA A 307 -0.02 -22.85 -2.42
N ILE A 308 -1.22 -22.26 -2.44
CA ILE A 308 -1.51 -20.94 -1.87
C ILE A 308 -2.60 -21.11 -0.84
N GLY A 309 -2.34 -20.68 0.40
CA GLY A 309 -3.28 -20.72 1.52
C GLY A 309 -3.49 -19.34 2.14
N LEU A 310 -4.66 -19.10 2.69
CA LEU A 310 -4.97 -17.93 3.50
C LEU A 310 -4.72 -18.24 4.97
N VAL A 311 -3.93 -17.45 5.67
CA VAL A 311 -3.76 -17.53 7.12
C VAL A 311 -5.09 -17.17 7.79
N THR A 312 -5.62 -18.03 8.64
CA THR A 312 -6.98 -17.91 9.20
C THR A 312 -7.01 -17.67 10.71
N GLY A 313 -5.85 -17.74 11.38
CA GLY A 313 -5.82 -17.59 12.83
C GLY A 313 -4.46 -17.16 13.37
N GLY A 314 -4.39 -17.01 14.69
CA GLY A 314 -3.21 -16.62 15.43
C GLY A 314 -2.09 -17.68 15.40
N TYR A 315 -0.92 -17.28 15.88
CA TYR A 315 0.19 -18.18 16.15
C TYR A 315 -0.16 -19.17 17.27
N PHE A 316 0.34 -20.39 17.17
CA PHE A 316 0.37 -21.37 18.25
C PHE A 316 1.66 -22.19 18.20
N PHE A 317 2.06 -22.75 19.34
CA PHE A 317 3.21 -23.62 19.46
C PHE A 317 2.77 -25.06 19.79
N ASP A 318 3.36 -26.03 19.09
CA ASP A 318 3.09 -27.47 19.28
C ASP A 318 4.44 -28.19 19.33
N GLU A 319 4.87 -28.56 20.53
CA GLU A 319 6.17 -29.19 20.77
C GLU A 319 6.31 -30.59 20.18
N GLU A 320 5.18 -31.27 19.89
CA GLU A 320 5.18 -32.62 19.30
C GLU A 320 5.49 -32.59 17.78
N LYS A 321 5.43 -31.41 17.15
CA LYS A 321 5.72 -31.26 15.72
C LYS A 321 7.20 -31.05 15.47
N GLU A 322 7.69 -31.58 14.34
CA GLU A 322 9.05 -31.32 13.88
C GLU A 322 9.32 -29.82 13.67
N TYR A 323 8.31 -29.08 13.17
CA TYR A 323 8.27 -27.62 13.11
C TYR A 323 7.14 -27.14 14.01
N GLY A 324 7.48 -26.69 15.22
CA GLY A 324 6.53 -26.44 16.30
C GLY A 324 5.84 -25.09 16.25
N HIS A 325 6.45 -24.09 15.59
CA HIS A 325 5.84 -22.76 15.49
C HIS A 325 4.85 -22.74 14.33
N CYS A 326 3.55 -22.71 14.62
CA CYS A 326 2.48 -22.97 13.67
C CYS A 326 1.53 -21.78 13.47
N ARG A 327 0.91 -21.74 12.29
CA ARG A 327 -0.21 -20.85 11.96
C ARG A 327 -1.28 -21.64 11.19
N PRO A 328 -2.57 -21.54 11.55
CA PRO A 328 -3.63 -22.18 10.80
C PRO A 328 -3.81 -21.49 9.43
N VAL A 329 -4.05 -22.30 8.40
CA VAL A 329 -4.32 -21.81 7.05
C VAL A 329 -5.50 -22.54 6.43
N ARG A 330 -6.19 -21.87 5.52
CA ARG A 330 -7.14 -22.48 4.60
C ARG A 330 -6.52 -22.49 3.20
N TRP A 331 -6.25 -23.70 2.69
CA TRP A 331 -5.70 -23.86 1.35
C TRP A 331 -6.73 -23.45 0.29
N LEU A 332 -6.34 -22.52 -0.57
CA LEU A 332 -7.17 -21.96 -1.64
C LEU A 332 -6.89 -22.62 -2.97
N LYS A 333 -5.61 -22.92 -3.24
CA LYS A 333 -5.15 -23.61 -4.43
C LYS A 333 -4.04 -24.57 -4.07
N VAL A 334 -4.06 -25.76 -4.67
CA VAL A 334 -3.01 -26.77 -4.59
C VAL A 334 -2.62 -27.18 -5.99
N PHE A 335 -1.32 -27.30 -6.25
CA PHE A 335 -0.76 -27.59 -7.57
C PHE A 335 0.01 -28.90 -7.52
N GLU A 336 -0.57 -29.97 -8.05
CA GLU A 336 0.03 -31.34 -7.98
C GLU A 336 1.38 -31.40 -8.72
N GLU A 337 1.52 -30.72 -9.86
CA GLU A 337 2.78 -30.64 -10.60
C GLU A 337 3.68 -29.47 -10.13
N GLY A 338 3.16 -28.61 -9.27
CA GLY A 338 3.79 -27.35 -8.88
C GLY A 338 3.73 -26.29 -9.99
N LYS A 339 3.99 -25.05 -9.59
CA LYS A 339 4.11 -23.87 -10.48
C LYS A 339 5.42 -23.16 -10.17
N THR A 340 5.94 -22.35 -11.07
CA THR A 340 7.18 -21.57 -10.88
C THR A 340 6.85 -20.07 -10.94
N LEU A 341 7.47 -19.29 -10.06
CA LEU A 341 7.33 -17.83 -10.11
C LEU A 341 8.01 -17.27 -11.38
N PRO A 342 7.41 -16.28 -12.05
CA PRO A 342 8.01 -15.65 -13.23
C PRO A 342 9.38 -15.04 -12.95
N PHE A 343 9.52 -14.32 -11.83
CA PHE A 343 10.80 -13.79 -11.38
C PHE A 343 11.42 -14.76 -10.36
N GLU A 344 12.43 -15.50 -10.82
CA GLU A 344 13.09 -16.52 -10.01
C GLU A 344 14.03 -15.92 -8.96
N GLY A 345 14.20 -16.66 -7.86
CA GLY A 345 15.18 -16.36 -6.81
C GLY A 345 14.66 -15.45 -5.69
N GLU A 346 13.48 -14.88 -5.79
CA GLU A 346 12.89 -14.10 -4.72
C GLU A 346 12.67 -14.98 -3.47
N GLY A 347 13.25 -14.60 -2.33
CA GLY A 347 13.14 -15.33 -1.07
C GLY A 347 13.78 -16.72 -1.04
N LYS A 348 14.64 -17.07 -2.01
CA LYS A 348 15.15 -18.44 -2.23
C LYS A 348 15.78 -19.12 -1.03
N LEU A 349 16.45 -18.37 -0.17
CA LEU A 349 17.19 -18.89 1.01
C LEU A 349 16.54 -18.51 2.35
N THR A 350 15.25 -18.15 2.34
CA THR A 350 14.52 -17.73 3.53
C THR A 350 13.42 -18.71 3.87
N THR A 351 13.14 -18.88 5.17
CA THR A 351 12.08 -19.77 5.65
C THR A 351 10.72 -19.13 5.45
N PHE A 352 10.56 -17.87 5.87
CA PHE A 352 9.35 -17.08 5.70
C PHE A 352 9.72 -15.68 5.20
N TYR A 353 9.23 -15.32 4.02
CA TYR A 353 9.66 -14.11 3.31
C TYR A 353 8.49 -13.46 2.57
N GLU A 354 8.31 -12.17 2.76
CA GLU A 354 7.34 -11.37 2.02
C GLU A 354 7.76 -11.21 0.56
N LEU A 355 6.95 -11.72 -0.36
CA LEU A 355 7.14 -11.53 -1.80
C LEU A 355 6.81 -10.08 -2.17
N LYS A 356 7.74 -9.42 -2.87
CA LYS A 356 7.64 -7.99 -3.22
C LYS A 356 7.70 -7.72 -4.71
N ASN A 357 8.21 -8.69 -5.48
CA ASN A 357 8.28 -8.53 -6.93
C ASN A 357 6.87 -8.46 -7.53
N SER A 358 6.60 -7.40 -8.29
CA SER A 358 5.26 -7.11 -8.83
C SER A 358 4.78 -8.18 -9.81
N GLU A 359 5.67 -8.77 -10.62
CA GLU A 359 5.33 -9.85 -11.56
C GLU A 359 4.91 -11.11 -10.80
N ASN A 360 5.66 -11.48 -9.75
CA ASN A 360 5.34 -12.63 -8.90
C ASN A 360 4.00 -12.45 -8.20
N ILE A 361 3.73 -11.27 -7.63
CA ILE A 361 2.47 -10.98 -6.97
C ILE A 361 1.30 -11.05 -7.96
N CYS A 362 1.44 -10.43 -9.13
CA CYS A 362 0.42 -10.46 -10.17
C CYS A 362 0.14 -11.89 -10.64
N TYR A 363 1.18 -12.70 -10.83
CA TYR A 363 1.05 -14.11 -11.18
C TYR A 363 0.32 -14.92 -10.10
N LEU A 364 0.62 -14.70 -8.81
CA LEU A 364 -0.07 -15.36 -7.71
C LEU A 364 -1.57 -15.01 -7.68
N TYR A 365 -1.92 -13.76 -7.97
CA TYR A 365 -3.32 -13.37 -8.14
C TYR A 365 -3.97 -14.10 -9.33
N SER A 366 -3.27 -14.23 -10.47
CA SER A 366 -3.79 -14.96 -11.63
C SER A 366 -4.07 -16.42 -11.30
N LEU A 367 -3.16 -17.08 -10.58
CA LEU A 367 -3.34 -18.46 -10.10
C LEU A 367 -4.54 -18.58 -9.15
N LEU A 368 -4.73 -17.65 -8.22
CA LEU A 368 -5.86 -17.64 -7.30
C LEU A 368 -7.20 -17.52 -8.04
N HIS A 369 -7.24 -16.69 -9.07
CA HIS A 369 -8.45 -16.45 -9.86
C HIS A 369 -8.67 -17.49 -10.98
N GLY A 370 -7.75 -18.43 -11.17
CA GLY A 370 -7.84 -19.45 -12.23
C GLY A 370 -7.77 -18.84 -13.64
N ARG A 371 -6.97 -17.78 -13.80
CA ARG A 371 -6.75 -17.13 -15.10
C ARG A 371 -5.55 -17.79 -15.78
N ASP A 372 -5.71 -18.18 -17.03
CA ASP A 372 -4.58 -18.63 -17.84
C ASP A 372 -3.68 -17.45 -18.17
N GLU A 373 -2.37 -17.71 -18.29
CA GLU A 373 -1.29 -16.72 -18.54
C GLU A 373 -1.51 -15.83 -19.79
N THR A 374 -2.46 -16.21 -20.66
CA THR A 374 -2.73 -15.55 -21.94
C THR A 374 -4.01 -14.69 -21.97
N ALA A 375 -4.84 -14.72 -20.92
CA ALA A 375 -6.13 -14.00 -20.93
C ALA A 375 -5.96 -12.56 -20.41
N VAL A 376 -5.66 -11.64 -21.32
CA VAL A 376 -5.63 -10.19 -21.03
C VAL A 376 -7.06 -9.66 -20.85
N SER A 377 -7.29 -9.03 -19.69
CA SER A 377 -8.20 -7.91 -19.37
C SER A 377 -9.72 -7.97 -19.60
N VAL A 378 -10.27 -8.43 -20.70
CA VAL A 378 -11.72 -8.32 -21.01
C VAL A 378 -12.61 -9.17 -20.10
N THR A 379 -12.13 -10.35 -19.66
CA THR A 379 -12.90 -11.27 -18.80
C THR A 379 -13.01 -10.73 -17.36
N VAL A 380 -12.04 -9.95 -16.89
CA VAL A 380 -12.04 -9.35 -15.54
C VAL A 380 -13.13 -8.28 -15.42
N VAL A 381 -13.26 -7.44 -16.44
CA VAL A 381 -14.32 -6.42 -16.53
C VAL A 381 -15.69 -7.09 -16.43
N THR A 382 -15.91 -8.15 -17.20
CA THR A 382 -17.20 -8.86 -17.21
C THR A 382 -17.50 -9.51 -15.84
N VAL A 383 -16.50 -10.08 -15.15
CA VAL A 383 -16.71 -10.70 -13.82
C VAL A 383 -16.93 -9.65 -12.73
N ILE A 384 -16.16 -8.54 -12.75
CA ILE A 384 -16.33 -7.44 -11.79
C ILE A 384 -17.69 -6.77 -11.99
N PHE A 385 -18.06 -6.46 -13.24
CA PHE A 385 -19.36 -5.86 -13.55
C PHE A 385 -20.53 -6.83 -13.34
N ALA A 386 -20.39 -8.12 -13.70
CA ALA A 386 -21.45 -9.10 -13.48
C ALA A 386 -21.76 -9.31 -11.98
N LYS A 387 -20.75 -9.35 -11.11
CA LYS A 387 -20.96 -9.43 -9.66
C LYS A 387 -21.66 -8.18 -9.10
N SER A 388 -21.35 -6.99 -9.63
CA SER A 388 -21.97 -5.74 -9.18
C SER A 388 -23.43 -5.57 -9.67
N PHE A 389 -23.84 -6.25 -10.75
CA PHE A 389 -25.20 -6.20 -11.28
C PHE A 389 -26.12 -7.34 -10.78
N VAL A 390 -25.56 -8.42 -10.22
CA VAL A 390 -26.35 -9.57 -9.70
C VAL A 390 -26.75 -9.37 -8.23
N CYS A 391 -26.17 -8.41 -7.52
CA CYS A 391 -26.48 -8.11 -6.11
C CYS A 391 -27.34 -6.85 -5.93
N LYS A 392 -28.17 -6.48 -6.92
CA LYS A 392 -29.20 -5.43 -6.76
C LYS A 392 -30.56 -5.96 -7.13
#